data_e89a9c8ccad46dac5859700c9d01e955
#
_entry.id   e89a9c8ccad46dac5859700c9d01e955
#
_cell.length_a   1.000
_cell.length_b   1.000
_cell.length_c   1.000
_cell.angle_alpha   90.00
_cell.angle_beta   90.00
_cell.angle_gamma   90.00
#
_symmetry.space_group_name_H-M   'P 1'
#
loop_
_entity.id
_entity.type
_entity.pdbx_description
1 polymer ?
#
loop_
_entity_poly.entity_id
_entity_poly.type
_entity_poly.pdbx_seq_one_letter_code
_entity_poly.pdbx_strand_id
1 'polypeptide(L)'
;MDKGSFSKNLQKYISNINVSTPFQNELFKWAKFFINENKKNISDELLFQIIETCGDSLYNIKNEIDKICLLSESDCVTKEHLNLDSSFFRSRKRWEMIATIGDRDLKKSVKLAKSIINNSESMISMIFPLLTLFQEILFIKMNNGTFIKPVGYIPLSASLQNNLSKYSSNYETSDIVKALRKLKEIEIKQKTSNIDDESELISFIFNVVG
;
A
#
# COMPACT_ATOMS: atom_id res chain seq x y z
N MET A 1 -14.43 28.41 28.63
CA MET A 1 -15.63 28.14 27.80
C MET A 1 -15.75 26.65 27.59
N ASP A 2 -16.75 26.05 28.14
CA ASP A 2 -16.94 24.60 28.16
C ASP A 2 -17.41 24.11 26.77
N LYS A 3 -16.50 23.53 25.97
CA LYS A 3 -16.83 23.02 24.63
C LYS A 3 -17.93 21.94 24.63
N GLY A 4 -18.24 21.34 25.78
CA GLY A 4 -19.21 20.28 25.90
C GLY A 4 -20.69 20.75 25.93
N SER A 5 -20.96 21.94 26.38
CA SER A 5 -22.33 22.47 26.52
C SER A 5 -22.89 22.96 25.18
N PHE A 6 -22.09 23.64 24.38
CA PHE A 6 -22.49 24.12 23.05
C PHE A 6 -22.78 22.96 22.08
N SER A 7 -21.95 21.90 22.11
CA SER A 7 -22.15 20.71 21.27
C SER A 7 -23.48 19.98 21.61
N LYS A 8 -23.82 19.81 22.88
CA LYS A 8 -25.07 19.14 23.30
C LYS A 8 -26.34 19.87 22.86
N ASN A 9 -26.33 21.19 22.86
CA ASN A 9 -27.47 21.97 22.41
C ASN A 9 -27.67 21.94 20.90
N LEU A 10 -26.58 21.87 20.11
CA LEU A 10 -26.63 21.73 18.66
C LEU A 10 -27.06 20.35 18.19
N GLN A 11 -26.75 19.28 18.93
CA GLN A 11 -27.10 17.89 18.56
C GLN A 11 -28.61 17.68 18.34
N LYS A 12 -29.48 18.52 18.93
CA LYS A 12 -30.92 18.46 18.69
C LYS A 12 -31.37 18.94 17.31
N TYR A 13 -30.51 19.71 16.65
CA TYR A 13 -30.81 20.36 15.36
C TYR A 13 -29.93 19.89 14.20
N ILE A 14 -28.99 19.00 14.47
CA ILE A 14 -27.99 18.55 13.49
C ILE A 14 -28.06 17.03 13.35
N SER A 15 -28.23 16.55 12.13
CA SER A 15 -28.01 15.12 11.82
C SER A 15 -26.52 14.85 11.69
N ASN A 16 -25.97 13.98 12.52
CA ASN A 16 -24.58 13.55 12.43
C ASN A 16 -24.44 12.50 11.35
N ILE A 17 -23.66 12.80 10.30
CA ILE A 17 -23.28 11.84 9.30
C ILE A 17 -21.85 11.38 9.63
N ASN A 18 -21.65 10.09 9.84
CA ASN A 18 -20.32 9.53 10.03
C ASN A 18 -19.61 9.44 8.68
N VAL A 19 -18.58 10.24 8.49
CA VAL A 19 -17.73 10.29 7.28
C VAL A 19 -16.38 9.63 7.50
N SER A 20 -16.19 8.91 8.61
CA SER A 20 -14.95 8.17 8.86
C SER A 20 -14.83 6.99 7.90
N THR A 21 -13.60 6.61 7.59
CA THR A 21 -13.31 5.40 6.79
C THR A 21 -13.93 4.18 7.48
N PRO A 22 -14.74 3.38 6.78
CA PRO A 22 -15.37 2.19 7.35
C PRO A 22 -14.33 1.14 7.77
N PHE A 23 -14.64 0.36 8.80
CA PHE A 23 -13.85 -0.82 9.14
C PHE A 23 -13.96 -1.90 8.06
N GLN A 24 -12.98 -2.81 8.00
CA GLN A 24 -12.91 -3.88 6.98
C GLN A 24 -14.22 -4.67 6.81
N ASN A 25 -14.91 -4.96 7.91
CA ASN A 25 -16.20 -5.68 7.87
C ASN A 25 -17.32 -4.89 7.19
N GLU A 26 -17.23 -3.57 7.20
CA GLU A 26 -18.20 -2.68 6.56
C GLU A 26 -17.86 -2.45 5.09
N LEU A 27 -16.58 -2.49 4.71
CA LEU A 27 -16.15 -2.37 3.32
C LEU A 27 -16.79 -3.43 2.43
N PHE A 28 -16.90 -4.66 2.92
CA PHE A 28 -17.56 -5.75 2.20
C PHE A 28 -19.05 -5.48 1.96
N LYS A 29 -19.74 -4.93 2.95
CA LYS A 29 -21.16 -4.55 2.81
C LYS A 29 -21.34 -3.43 1.78
N TRP A 30 -20.46 -2.44 1.81
CA TRP A 30 -20.45 -1.35 0.83
C TRP A 30 -20.13 -1.84 -0.58
N ALA A 31 -19.17 -2.73 -0.73
CA ALA A 31 -18.84 -3.30 -2.02
C ALA A 31 -20.01 -4.12 -2.60
N LYS A 32 -20.70 -4.92 -1.77
CA LYS A 32 -21.95 -5.60 -2.17
C LYS A 32 -23.06 -4.61 -2.58
N PHE A 33 -23.18 -3.52 -1.85
CA PHE A 33 -24.14 -2.47 -2.19
C PHE A 33 -23.85 -1.87 -3.58
N PHE A 34 -22.59 -1.54 -3.89
CA PHE A 34 -22.19 -0.98 -5.19
C PHE A 34 -22.42 -1.97 -6.35
N ILE A 35 -22.17 -3.27 -6.17
CA ILE A 35 -22.48 -4.31 -7.16
C ILE A 35 -23.98 -4.36 -7.42
N ASN A 36 -24.78 -4.35 -6.37
CA ASN A 36 -26.25 -4.40 -6.48
C ASN A 36 -26.81 -3.14 -7.17
N GLU A 37 -26.25 -1.95 -6.91
CA GLU A 37 -26.62 -0.73 -7.65
C GLU A 37 -26.40 -0.89 -9.17
N ASN A 38 -25.32 -1.57 -9.56
CA ASN A 38 -25.03 -1.88 -10.97
C ASN A 38 -25.84 -3.05 -11.52
N LYS A 39 -26.75 -3.66 -10.72
CA LYS A 39 -27.59 -4.82 -11.10
C LYS A 39 -26.75 -6.01 -11.60
N LYS A 40 -25.58 -6.22 -11.05
CA LYS A 40 -24.66 -7.31 -11.38
C LYS A 40 -24.50 -8.28 -10.21
N ASN A 41 -24.01 -9.47 -10.51
CA ASN A 41 -23.65 -10.50 -9.55
C ASN A 41 -22.15 -10.75 -9.59
N ILE A 42 -21.56 -10.99 -8.41
CA ILE A 42 -20.14 -11.29 -8.26
C ILE A 42 -19.95 -12.32 -7.14
N SER A 43 -18.95 -13.17 -7.26
CA SER A 43 -18.60 -14.09 -6.16
C SER A 43 -17.99 -13.33 -4.99
N ASP A 44 -18.23 -13.80 -3.78
CA ASP A 44 -17.65 -13.19 -2.56
C ASP A 44 -16.12 -13.19 -2.60
N GLU A 45 -15.49 -14.23 -3.16
CA GLU A 45 -14.04 -14.32 -3.34
C GLU A 45 -13.49 -13.21 -4.23
N LEU A 46 -14.18 -12.93 -5.35
CA LEU A 46 -13.77 -11.91 -6.28
C LEU A 46 -13.96 -10.51 -5.67
N LEU A 47 -15.03 -10.31 -4.91
CA LEU A 47 -15.30 -9.08 -4.18
C LEU A 47 -14.23 -8.82 -3.11
N PHE A 48 -13.79 -9.84 -2.39
CA PHE A 48 -12.66 -9.73 -1.46
C PHE A 48 -11.37 -9.34 -2.17
N GLN A 49 -11.08 -9.90 -3.35
CA GLN A 49 -9.91 -9.51 -4.14
C GLN A 49 -9.94 -8.04 -4.55
N ILE A 50 -11.11 -7.52 -4.92
CA ILE A 50 -11.27 -6.09 -5.25
C ILE A 50 -10.99 -5.22 -4.02
N ILE A 51 -11.58 -5.55 -2.87
CA ILE A 51 -11.39 -4.81 -1.63
C ILE A 51 -9.91 -4.83 -1.19
N GLU A 52 -9.28 -6.00 -1.20
CA GLU A 52 -7.86 -6.12 -0.88
C GLU A 52 -6.97 -5.29 -1.81
N THR A 53 -7.36 -5.19 -3.08
CA THR A 53 -6.62 -4.44 -4.09
C THR A 53 -6.79 -2.93 -3.92
N CYS A 54 -8.02 -2.48 -3.68
CA CYS A 54 -8.36 -1.06 -3.53
C CYS A 54 -8.03 -0.48 -2.15
N GLY A 55 -7.77 -1.34 -1.16
CA GLY A 55 -7.56 -0.95 0.23
C GLY A 55 -8.85 -0.51 0.91
N ASP A 56 -8.75 0.46 1.83
CA ASP A 56 -9.85 0.95 2.68
C ASP A 56 -10.63 2.13 2.08
N SER A 57 -10.29 2.58 0.89
CA SER A 57 -10.95 3.69 0.21
C SER A 57 -12.24 3.26 -0.48
N LEU A 58 -13.38 3.64 0.06
CA LEU A 58 -14.69 3.40 -0.57
C LEU A 58 -14.79 3.98 -1.98
N TYR A 59 -14.17 5.15 -2.20
CA TYR A 59 -14.12 5.77 -3.53
C TYR A 59 -13.41 4.88 -4.54
N ASN A 60 -12.27 4.33 -4.17
CA ASN A 60 -11.50 3.43 -5.04
C ASN A 60 -12.25 2.12 -5.29
N ILE A 61 -12.85 1.54 -4.24
CA ILE A 61 -13.67 0.31 -4.34
C ILE A 61 -14.86 0.55 -5.29
N LYS A 62 -15.57 1.66 -5.13
CA LYS A 62 -16.70 2.01 -6.00
C LYS A 62 -16.26 2.15 -7.46
N ASN A 63 -15.21 2.94 -7.72
CA ASN A 63 -14.73 3.18 -9.07
C ASN A 63 -14.27 1.87 -9.76
N GLU A 64 -13.61 0.98 -9.03
CA GLU A 64 -13.17 -0.31 -9.57
C GLU A 64 -14.37 -1.22 -9.86
N ILE A 65 -15.36 -1.25 -8.97
CA ILE A 65 -16.61 -2.00 -9.19
C ILE A 65 -17.36 -1.45 -10.42
N ASP A 66 -17.54 -0.13 -10.50
CA ASP A 66 -18.25 0.50 -11.63
C ASP A 66 -17.56 0.18 -12.96
N LYS A 67 -16.22 0.27 -13.00
CA LYS A 67 -15.41 -0.09 -14.17
C LYS A 67 -15.60 -1.55 -14.58
N ILE A 68 -15.51 -2.47 -13.63
CA ILE A 68 -15.65 -3.91 -13.87
C ILE A 68 -17.07 -4.23 -14.37
N CYS A 69 -18.07 -3.59 -13.78
CA CYS A 69 -19.46 -3.75 -14.20
C CYS A 69 -19.71 -3.23 -15.61
N LEU A 70 -19.03 -2.15 -16.01
CA LEU A 70 -19.10 -1.63 -17.40
C LEU A 70 -18.43 -2.56 -18.41
N LEU A 71 -17.35 -3.23 -18.01
CA LEU A 71 -16.64 -4.20 -18.87
C LEU A 71 -17.38 -5.54 -19.02
N SER A 72 -18.21 -5.88 -18.03
CA SER A 72 -19.00 -7.11 -18.06
C SER A 72 -20.25 -6.93 -18.90
N GLU A 73 -20.32 -7.61 -20.05
CA GLU A 73 -21.54 -7.65 -20.88
C GLU A 73 -22.65 -8.51 -20.24
N SER A 74 -22.28 -9.47 -19.40
CA SER A 74 -23.21 -10.37 -18.69
C SER A 74 -23.62 -9.81 -17.33
N ASP A 75 -24.69 -10.37 -16.74
CA ASP A 75 -25.12 -10.04 -15.37
C ASP A 75 -24.15 -10.56 -14.30
N CYS A 76 -23.22 -11.44 -14.67
CA CYS A 76 -22.21 -12.01 -13.79
C CYS A 76 -20.82 -11.44 -14.09
N VAL A 77 -20.19 -10.88 -13.07
CA VAL A 77 -18.80 -10.45 -13.12
C VAL A 77 -17.89 -11.65 -12.88
N THR A 78 -16.94 -11.87 -13.79
CA THR A 78 -15.96 -12.96 -13.71
C THR A 78 -14.56 -12.41 -13.48
N LYS A 79 -13.62 -13.28 -13.18
CA LYS A 79 -12.21 -12.94 -12.93
C LYS A 79 -11.53 -12.31 -14.16
N GLU A 80 -12.02 -12.58 -15.35
CA GLU A 80 -11.49 -12.04 -16.61
C GLU A 80 -11.74 -10.54 -16.75
N HIS A 81 -12.79 -10.02 -16.11
CA HIS A 81 -13.10 -8.60 -16.09
C HIS A 81 -12.22 -7.79 -15.12
N LEU A 82 -11.46 -8.47 -14.24
CA LEU A 82 -10.46 -7.82 -13.38
C LEU A 82 -9.26 -7.43 -14.24
N ASN A 83 -9.14 -6.15 -14.55
CA ASN A 83 -7.97 -5.62 -15.23
C ASN A 83 -6.79 -5.59 -14.24
N LEU A 84 -5.89 -6.59 -14.35
CA LEU A 84 -4.71 -6.74 -13.51
C LEU A 84 -3.69 -5.60 -13.67
N ASP A 85 -3.83 -4.78 -14.73
CA ASP A 85 -2.97 -3.63 -15.00
C ASP A 85 -3.49 -2.31 -14.41
N SER A 86 -4.52 -2.36 -13.56
CA SER A 86 -5.01 -1.18 -12.88
C SER A 86 -3.94 -0.56 -11.97
N SER A 87 -4.02 0.76 -11.76
CA SER A 87 -3.10 1.48 -10.87
C SER A 87 -3.09 0.92 -9.44
N PHE A 88 -4.22 0.34 -9.00
CA PHE A 88 -4.38 -0.28 -7.69
C PHE A 88 -3.60 -1.60 -7.58
N PHE A 89 -3.63 -2.45 -8.62
CA PHE A 89 -2.82 -3.67 -8.65
C PHE A 89 -1.32 -3.35 -8.64
N ARG A 90 -0.89 -2.30 -9.34
CA ARG A 90 0.50 -1.82 -9.30
C ARG A 90 0.88 -1.35 -7.90
N SER A 91 0.04 -0.55 -7.27
CA SER A 91 0.26 -0.07 -5.91
C SER A 91 0.35 -1.23 -4.90
N ARG A 92 -0.54 -2.22 -4.99
CA ARG A 92 -0.50 -3.42 -4.13
C ARG A 92 0.80 -4.20 -4.30
N LYS A 93 1.22 -4.49 -5.53
CA LYS A 93 2.48 -5.19 -5.81
C LYS A 93 3.69 -4.43 -5.24
N ARG A 94 3.68 -3.10 -5.30
CA ARG A 94 4.71 -2.26 -4.70
C ARG A 94 4.80 -2.46 -3.19
N TRP A 95 3.67 -2.37 -2.49
CA TRP A 95 3.62 -2.57 -1.04
C TRP A 95 3.99 -3.99 -0.62
N GLU A 96 3.57 -4.98 -1.41
CA GLU A 96 3.95 -6.37 -1.19
C GLU A 96 5.46 -6.59 -1.35
N MET A 97 6.09 -6.00 -2.36
CA MET A 97 7.55 -6.04 -2.52
C MET A 97 8.26 -5.39 -1.34
N ILE A 98 7.80 -4.22 -0.90
CA ILE A 98 8.39 -3.53 0.26
C ILE A 98 8.24 -4.38 1.53
N ALA A 99 7.11 -5.08 1.70
CA ALA A 99 6.91 -6.01 2.81
C ALA A 99 7.91 -7.17 2.75
N THR A 100 8.14 -7.77 1.56
CA THR A 100 9.11 -8.87 1.42
C THR A 100 10.56 -8.41 1.65
N ILE A 101 10.88 -7.16 1.30
CA ILE A 101 12.17 -6.54 1.67
C ILE A 101 12.24 -6.39 3.19
N GLY A 102 11.19 -5.88 3.85
CA GLY A 102 11.12 -5.79 5.31
C GLY A 102 11.27 -7.15 6.01
N ASP A 103 10.68 -8.20 5.44
CA ASP A 103 10.80 -9.59 5.91
C ASP A 103 12.17 -10.23 5.59
N ARG A 104 13.01 -9.57 4.83
CA ARG A 104 14.32 -10.07 4.34
C ARG A 104 14.19 -11.34 3.49
N ASP A 105 13.08 -11.44 2.71
CA ASP A 105 12.83 -12.55 1.78
C ASP A 105 13.39 -12.21 0.37
N LEU A 106 14.66 -12.55 0.13
CA LEU A 106 15.36 -12.27 -1.13
C LEU A 106 14.60 -12.82 -2.35
N LYS A 107 14.17 -14.06 -2.28
CA LYS A 107 13.55 -14.76 -3.43
C LYS A 107 12.25 -14.09 -3.87
N LYS A 108 11.38 -13.77 -2.91
CA LYS A 108 10.12 -13.09 -3.21
C LYS A 108 10.35 -11.65 -3.64
N SER A 109 11.27 -10.94 -2.99
CA SER A 109 11.59 -9.55 -3.33
C SER A 109 12.04 -9.41 -4.78
N VAL A 110 12.97 -10.28 -5.25
CA VAL A 110 13.44 -10.29 -6.64
C VAL A 110 12.31 -10.63 -7.62
N LYS A 111 11.46 -11.62 -7.30
CA LYS A 111 10.32 -12.00 -8.15
C LYS A 111 9.33 -10.85 -8.33
N LEU A 112 9.01 -10.15 -7.22
CA LEU A 112 8.09 -9.01 -7.24
C LEU A 112 8.70 -7.80 -7.94
N ALA A 113 9.99 -7.52 -7.73
CA ALA A 113 10.71 -6.44 -8.40
C ALA A 113 10.61 -6.57 -9.93
N LYS A 114 10.93 -7.74 -10.48
CA LYS A 114 10.76 -8.01 -11.92
C LYS A 114 9.34 -7.77 -12.41
N SER A 115 8.34 -8.25 -11.65
CA SER A 115 6.93 -8.05 -12.01
C SER A 115 6.49 -6.58 -11.98
N ILE A 116 7.07 -5.77 -11.10
CA ILE A 116 6.73 -4.35 -10.95
C ILE A 116 7.31 -3.53 -12.10
N ILE A 117 8.59 -3.71 -12.41
CA ILE A 117 9.25 -2.99 -13.52
C ILE A 117 8.61 -3.35 -14.87
N ASN A 118 8.32 -4.63 -15.12
CA ASN A 118 7.64 -5.07 -16.34
C ASN A 118 6.23 -4.47 -16.51
N ASN A 119 5.62 -3.97 -15.43
CA ASN A 119 4.32 -3.28 -15.44
C ASN A 119 4.47 -1.74 -15.46
N SER A 120 5.57 -1.22 -16.01
CA SER A 120 5.81 0.23 -16.22
C SER A 120 6.01 1.07 -14.95
N GLU A 121 6.36 0.45 -13.81
CA GLU A 121 6.86 1.19 -12.67
C GLU A 121 8.35 1.50 -12.84
N SER A 122 8.78 2.66 -12.38
CA SER A 122 10.19 3.06 -12.46
C SER A 122 10.89 2.90 -11.10
N MET A 123 12.21 2.73 -11.12
CA MET A 123 13.02 2.71 -9.91
C MET A 123 12.83 3.99 -9.07
N ILE A 124 12.69 5.15 -9.73
CA ILE A 124 12.45 6.44 -9.08
C ILE A 124 11.19 6.41 -8.19
N SER A 125 10.12 5.75 -8.67
CA SER A 125 8.87 5.63 -7.89
C SER A 125 9.02 4.75 -6.64
N MET A 126 10.04 3.90 -6.60
CA MET A 126 10.34 2.99 -5.50
C MET A 126 11.28 3.58 -4.45
N ILE A 127 12.07 4.59 -4.82
CA ILE A 127 13.08 5.17 -3.90
C ILE A 127 12.42 5.70 -2.63
N PHE A 128 11.40 6.53 -2.76
CA PHE A 128 10.77 7.18 -1.61
C PHE A 128 10.10 6.20 -0.63
N PRO A 129 9.28 5.23 -1.06
CA PRO A 129 8.76 4.21 -0.16
C PRO A 129 9.83 3.35 0.51
N LEU A 130 10.89 2.96 -0.20
CA LEU A 130 12.01 2.20 0.35
C LEU A 130 12.81 3.03 1.37
N LEU A 131 13.08 4.29 1.05
CA LEU A 131 13.74 5.22 1.96
C LEU A 131 12.94 5.35 3.26
N THR A 132 11.63 5.53 3.15
CA THR A 132 10.74 5.63 4.32
C THR A 132 10.78 4.34 5.15
N LEU A 133 10.71 3.16 4.52
CA LEU A 133 10.82 1.88 5.24
C LEU A 133 12.09 1.84 6.10
N PHE A 134 13.25 2.09 5.49
CA PHE A 134 14.55 1.99 6.19
C PHE A 134 14.75 3.10 7.22
N GLN A 135 14.22 4.29 7.01
CA GLN A 135 14.22 5.36 8.02
C GLN A 135 13.39 4.97 9.25
N GLU A 136 12.18 4.44 9.06
CA GLU A 136 11.33 4.01 10.17
C GLU A 136 11.94 2.82 10.93
N ILE A 137 12.53 1.84 10.23
CA ILE A 137 13.25 0.74 10.85
C ILE A 137 14.44 1.25 11.68
N LEU A 138 15.22 2.19 11.14
CA LEU A 138 16.34 2.79 11.86
C LEU A 138 15.88 3.52 13.11
N PHE A 139 14.80 4.31 13.00
CA PHE A 139 14.23 5.05 14.10
C PHE A 139 13.80 4.12 15.25
N ILE A 140 13.14 3.01 14.94
CA ILE A 140 12.75 1.99 15.93
C ILE A 140 14.00 1.40 16.60
N LYS A 141 15.05 1.06 15.83
CA LYS A 141 16.30 0.55 16.41
C LYS A 141 16.97 1.55 17.36
N MET A 142 17.00 2.82 16.98
CA MET A 142 17.55 3.88 17.85
C MET A 142 16.74 4.10 19.14
N ASN A 143 15.46 3.72 19.13
CA ASN A 143 14.58 3.76 20.30
C ASN A 143 14.45 2.39 21.00
N ASN A 144 15.51 1.58 20.98
CA ASN A 144 15.57 0.26 21.64
C ASN A 144 14.44 -0.70 21.22
N GLY A 145 14.07 -0.68 19.94
CA GLY A 145 13.01 -1.53 19.39
C GLY A 145 11.59 -1.06 19.71
N THR A 146 11.42 0.06 20.38
CA THR A 146 10.10 0.59 20.74
C THR A 146 9.53 1.39 19.57
N PHE A 147 8.37 0.97 19.07
CA PHE A 147 7.63 1.76 18.08
C PHE A 147 7.00 2.98 18.79
N ILE A 148 7.48 4.16 18.45
CA ILE A 148 6.86 5.42 18.88
C ILE A 148 5.93 5.87 17.75
N LYS A 149 4.63 5.97 18.03
CA LYS A 149 3.66 6.42 17.05
C LYS A 149 4.05 7.82 16.55
N PRO A 150 4.30 7.98 15.25
CA PRO A 150 4.70 9.27 14.71
C PRO A 150 3.56 10.28 14.83
N VAL A 151 3.93 11.53 15.03
CA VAL A 151 2.97 12.66 15.05
C VAL A 151 2.51 13.03 13.64
N GLY A 152 3.29 12.64 12.62
CA GLY A 152 3.06 12.95 11.22
C GLY A 152 2.60 11.77 10.38
N TYR A 153 2.35 12.06 9.10
CA TYR A 153 2.00 11.06 8.09
C TYR A 153 3.23 10.24 7.70
N ILE A 154 3.11 8.90 7.77
CA ILE A 154 4.09 7.97 7.21
C ILE A 154 3.52 7.45 5.89
N PRO A 155 4.21 7.65 4.76
CA PRO A 155 3.74 7.20 3.43
C PRO A 155 3.98 5.70 3.21
N LEU A 156 3.56 4.88 4.16
CA LEU A 156 3.55 3.42 4.10
C LEU A 156 2.13 2.92 4.34
N SER A 157 1.76 1.79 3.73
CA SER A 157 0.46 1.17 3.99
C SER A 157 0.32 0.77 5.47
N ALA A 158 -0.91 0.70 5.96
CA ALA A 158 -1.19 0.32 7.35
C ALA A 158 -0.58 -1.05 7.72
N SER A 159 -0.62 -2.00 6.78
CA SER A 159 0.00 -3.32 6.96
C SER A 159 1.51 -3.24 7.17
N LEU A 160 2.22 -2.39 6.42
CA LEU A 160 3.66 -2.17 6.59
C LEU A 160 3.96 -1.49 7.92
N GLN A 161 3.19 -0.47 8.29
CA GLN A 161 3.37 0.24 9.56
C GLN A 161 3.23 -0.70 10.76
N ASN A 162 2.22 -1.60 10.73
CA ASN A 162 1.99 -2.58 11.79
C ASN A 162 3.13 -3.61 11.93
N ASN A 163 3.91 -3.83 10.88
CA ASN A 163 5.02 -4.79 10.87
C ASN A 163 6.41 -4.16 11.06
N LEU A 164 6.51 -2.84 11.21
CA LEU A 164 7.80 -2.14 11.30
C LEU A 164 8.70 -2.66 12.43
N SER A 165 8.14 -2.98 13.59
CA SER A 165 8.91 -3.55 14.71
C SER A 165 9.51 -4.92 14.35
N LYS A 166 8.74 -5.78 13.66
CA LYS A 166 9.23 -7.04 13.13
C LYS A 166 10.34 -6.83 12.10
N TYR A 167 10.15 -5.91 11.16
CA TYR A 167 11.15 -5.58 10.15
C TYR A 167 12.44 -5.05 10.77
N SER A 168 12.32 -4.22 11.81
CA SER A 168 13.47 -3.70 12.56
C SER A 168 14.33 -4.82 13.16
N SER A 169 13.75 -5.93 13.59
CA SER A 169 14.52 -7.06 14.13
C SER A 169 15.28 -7.86 13.07
N ASN A 170 14.87 -7.77 11.80
CA ASN A 170 15.48 -8.52 10.69
C ASN A 170 16.77 -7.88 10.16
N TYR A 171 17.08 -6.63 10.54
CA TYR A 171 18.21 -5.86 10.01
C TYR A 171 19.13 -5.37 11.12
N GLU A 172 20.44 -5.43 10.89
CA GLU A 172 21.40 -4.71 11.73
C GLU A 172 21.45 -3.23 11.35
N THR A 173 21.87 -2.37 12.30
CA THR A 173 21.98 -0.92 12.03
C THR A 173 22.91 -0.62 10.86
N SER A 174 23.98 -1.40 10.69
CA SER A 174 24.92 -1.32 9.56
C SER A 174 24.23 -1.59 8.23
N ASP A 175 23.35 -2.61 8.15
CA ASP A 175 22.61 -2.96 6.95
C ASP A 175 21.65 -1.83 6.56
N ILE A 176 20.96 -1.25 7.54
CA ILE A 176 20.02 -0.13 7.32
C ILE A 176 20.76 1.09 6.77
N VAL A 177 21.89 1.45 7.36
CA VAL A 177 22.72 2.58 6.91
C VAL A 177 23.23 2.33 5.49
N LYS A 178 23.66 1.09 5.19
CA LYS A 178 24.08 0.67 3.84
C LYS A 178 22.93 0.82 2.83
N ALA A 179 21.71 0.39 3.20
CA ALA A 179 20.52 0.52 2.36
C ALA A 179 20.20 1.98 2.05
N LEU A 180 20.21 2.86 3.07
CA LEU A 180 19.93 4.29 2.90
C LEU A 180 20.99 4.98 2.00
N ARG A 181 22.27 4.63 2.15
CA ARG A 181 23.34 5.14 1.28
C ARG A 181 23.14 4.68 -0.16
N LYS A 182 22.80 3.40 -0.35
CA LYS A 182 22.58 2.83 -1.68
C LYS A 182 21.38 3.47 -2.39
N LEU A 183 20.29 3.73 -1.68
CA LEU A 183 19.13 4.45 -2.23
C LEU A 183 19.50 5.86 -2.67
N LYS A 184 20.33 6.58 -1.90
CA LYS A 184 20.84 7.90 -2.27
C LYS A 184 21.71 7.84 -3.54
N GLU A 185 22.60 6.85 -3.65
CA GLU A 185 23.42 6.66 -4.86
C GLU A 185 22.55 6.40 -6.09
N ILE A 186 21.53 5.54 -5.95
CA ILE A 186 20.60 5.23 -7.04
C ILE A 186 19.81 6.49 -7.43
N GLU A 187 19.34 7.28 -6.47
CA GLU A 187 18.63 8.53 -6.74
C GLU A 187 19.49 9.51 -7.55
N ILE A 188 20.76 9.67 -7.20
CA ILE A 188 21.69 10.53 -7.94
C ILE A 188 21.90 10.00 -9.36
N LYS A 189 22.16 8.71 -9.50
CA LYS A 189 22.34 8.08 -10.81
C LYS A 189 21.11 8.23 -11.71
N GLN A 190 19.91 8.01 -11.18
CA GLN A 190 18.66 8.16 -11.91
C GLN A 190 18.43 9.59 -12.45
N LYS A 191 18.97 10.60 -11.76
CA LYS A 191 18.88 12.01 -12.18
C LYS A 191 19.98 12.41 -13.18
N THR A 192 21.07 11.67 -13.25
CA THR A 192 22.26 12.06 -14.02
C THR A 192 22.58 11.15 -15.21
N SER A 193 22.00 9.95 -15.24
CA SER A 193 22.33 8.93 -16.23
C SER A 193 21.08 8.14 -16.64
N ASN A 194 21.07 7.63 -17.85
CA ASN A 194 20.02 6.70 -18.28
C ASN A 194 20.43 5.28 -17.80
N ILE A 195 19.71 4.76 -16.81
CA ILE A 195 20.02 3.48 -16.16
C ILE A 195 18.84 2.54 -16.34
N ASP A 196 19.14 1.24 -16.42
CA ASP A 196 18.12 0.20 -16.43
C ASP A 196 17.53 0.02 -15.03
N ASP A 197 16.25 0.35 -14.90
CA ASP A 197 15.49 0.33 -13.64
C ASP A 197 15.44 -1.07 -13.01
N GLU A 198 15.33 -2.14 -13.84
CA GLU A 198 15.29 -3.51 -13.34
C GLU A 198 16.62 -3.90 -12.71
N SER A 199 17.72 -3.64 -13.39
CA SER A 199 19.06 -3.96 -12.90
C SER A 199 19.38 -3.23 -11.59
N GLU A 200 19.05 -1.94 -11.49
CA GLU A 200 19.30 -1.16 -10.27
C GLU A 200 18.44 -1.64 -9.09
N LEU A 201 17.14 -1.94 -9.31
CA LEU A 201 16.29 -2.45 -8.25
C LEU A 201 16.72 -3.83 -7.78
N ILE A 202 17.06 -4.73 -8.70
CA ILE A 202 17.55 -6.07 -8.37
C ILE A 202 18.90 -5.98 -7.64
N SER A 203 19.83 -5.15 -8.12
CA SER A 203 21.11 -4.90 -7.46
C SER A 203 20.93 -4.37 -6.05
N PHE A 204 19.99 -3.43 -5.84
CA PHE A 204 19.64 -2.94 -4.51
C PHE A 204 19.17 -4.06 -3.60
N ILE A 205 18.22 -4.89 -4.07
CA ILE A 205 17.67 -6.01 -3.29
C ILE A 205 18.79 -6.99 -2.89
N PHE A 206 19.66 -7.38 -3.81
CA PHE A 206 20.79 -8.28 -3.48
C PHE A 206 21.77 -7.68 -2.47
N ASN A 207 22.02 -6.39 -2.52
CA ASN A 207 22.95 -5.74 -1.60
C ASN A 207 22.40 -5.54 -0.19
N VAL A 208 21.07 -5.52 -0.02
CA VAL A 208 20.41 -5.14 1.23
C VAL A 208 19.73 -6.34 1.89
N VAL A 209 19.16 -7.23 1.11
CA VAL A 209 18.38 -8.40 1.58
C VAL A 209 19.22 -9.67 1.58
N GLY A 210 20.17 -9.80 0.65
CA GLY A 210 21.14 -10.91 0.59
C GLY A 210 22.26 -10.70 1.56
#